data_32d3930f79ec7402894c7b227af03fef
#
_entry.id   32d3930f79ec7402894c7b227af03fef
#
_cell.length_a   1.000
_cell.length_b   1.000
_cell.length_c   1.000
_cell.angle_alpha   90.00
_cell.angle_beta   90.00
_cell.angle_gamma   90.00
#
_symmetry.space_group_name_H-M   'P 1'
#
loop_
_entity.id
_entity.type
_entity.pdbx_description
1 polymer ?
#
loop_
_entity_poly.entity_id
_entity_poly.type
_entity_poly.pdbx_seq_one_letter_code
_entity_poly.pdbx_strand_id
1 'polypeptide(L)'
;LDAGHADAIAGQDIYLSLDLDLQRVASTALAGESMEGPAGERLSIEGLKRAGGVVAMEVRTGRIIAMVSAPAIDPNNWEGRISRAQYEEWLNSPLKPFVDKTVQENYYPGSTYKVVTALAALEDPNFDPEETIECEGYVEYGGRRFTEAANHRHGIVDLEQAIVQSCNVYFYHLAIDEDLSLSAMEEVARRLGLGERTGLGINAEVPGVIPTEASESRQGTFQRGVRLNSAIGQGNVKATVLQIAVLYAALANGGYVVTPSLVDRVLTSDNKLVLQTSPKYKSAEPVIAPFDAERIHRGLIGVVHSELGTANSERLEGVIVAGKTGTAEVGIERKEGDEVIEGWDVTQDHAWFAGYAPADDPEIVVVALVAHGGVGADAAAPIVMRVIDHYLGSKGAESESERPRAPGVPPPLPGEEARQREAEMADGL
;
A
#
# COMPACT_ATOMS: atom_id res chain seq x y z
N LEU A 1 35.67 -25.41 -41.65
CA LEU A 1 35.65 -24.63 -40.41
C LEU A 1 34.53 -25.22 -39.55
N ASP A 2 34.87 -26.15 -38.67
CA ASP A 2 33.98 -26.69 -37.64
C ASP A 2 33.64 -25.54 -36.68
N ALA A 3 32.43 -25.01 -36.80
CA ALA A 3 31.92 -24.12 -35.79
C ALA A 3 31.69 -24.99 -34.52
N GLY A 4 32.61 -24.91 -33.58
CA GLY A 4 32.53 -25.67 -32.32
C GLY A 4 31.15 -25.52 -31.71
N HIS A 5 30.42 -26.62 -31.59
CA HIS A 5 29.20 -26.66 -30.77
C HIS A 5 29.63 -26.41 -29.31
N ALA A 6 29.28 -25.26 -28.77
CA ALA A 6 29.33 -25.07 -27.34
C ALA A 6 28.20 -25.91 -26.72
N ASP A 7 28.54 -26.78 -25.78
CA ASP A 7 27.56 -27.53 -25.03
C ASP A 7 26.58 -26.56 -24.30
N ALA A 8 25.31 -26.93 -24.29
CA ALA A 8 24.32 -26.16 -23.59
C ALA A 8 24.64 -26.11 -22.07
N ILE A 9 24.70 -24.92 -21.51
CA ILE A 9 24.87 -24.75 -20.06
C ILE A 9 23.48 -24.79 -19.43
N ALA A 10 23.32 -25.66 -18.44
CA ALA A 10 22.08 -25.74 -17.68
C ALA A 10 21.77 -24.39 -16.99
N GLY A 11 20.52 -23.99 -17.02
CA GLY A 11 20.03 -22.80 -16.32
C GLY A 11 20.03 -22.97 -14.81
N GLN A 12 19.46 -21.99 -14.13
CA GLN A 12 19.30 -21.99 -12.68
C GLN A 12 17.81 -22.01 -12.34
N ASP A 13 17.48 -22.60 -11.19
CA ASP A 13 16.12 -22.62 -10.66
C ASP A 13 15.92 -21.42 -9.73
N ILE A 14 14.89 -20.62 -10.01
CA ILE A 14 14.53 -19.45 -9.23
C ILE A 14 13.33 -19.78 -8.35
N TYR A 15 13.50 -19.65 -7.05
CA TYR A 15 12.43 -19.79 -6.06
C TYR A 15 11.93 -18.40 -5.69
N LEU A 16 10.62 -18.20 -5.85
CA LEU A 16 9.97 -16.94 -5.50
C LEU A 16 9.46 -16.98 -4.06
N SER A 17 9.30 -15.82 -3.46
CA SER A 17 8.70 -15.64 -2.13
C SER A 17 7.17 -15.74 -2.12
N LEU A 18 6.55 -15.86 -3.30
CA LEU A 18 5.08 -15.90 -3.44
C LEU A 18 4.49 -17.16 -2.79
N ASP A 19 3.46 -16.94 -1.99
CA ASP A 19 2.55 -17.96 -1.49
C ASP A 19 1.36 -18.09 -2.45
N LEU A 20 1.19 -19.26 -3.08
CA LEU A 20 0.18 -19.46 -4.09
C LEU A 20 -1.26 -19.43 -3.53
N ASP A 21 -1.44 -19.87 -2.28
CA ASP A 21 -2.76 -19.88 -1.66
C ASP A 21 -3.14 -18.45 -1.27
N LEU A 22 -2.21 -17.66 -0.71
CA LEU A 22 -2.43 -16.26 -0.44
C LEU A 22 -2.65 -15.44 -1.73
N GLN A 23 -1.90 -15.76 -2.79
CA GLN A 23 -2.08 -15.15 -4.12
C GLN A 23 -3.50 -15.40 -4.67
N ARG A 24 -4.04 -16.61 -4.50
CA ARG A 24 -5.42 -16.96 -4.90
C ARG A 24 -6.45 -16.20 -4.06
N VAL A 25 -6.25 -16.16 -2.73
CA VAL A 25 -7.13 -15.40 -1.83
C VAL A 25 -7.17 -13.93 -2.21
N ALA A 26 -6.02 -13.31 -2.42
CA ALA A 26 -5.94 -11.91 -2.84
C ALA A 26 -6.62 -11.67 -4.21
N SER A 27 -6.42 -12.58 -5.16
CA SER A 27 -7.04 -12.51 -6.49
C SER A 27 -8.56 -12.61 -6.42
N THR A 28 -9.08 -13.61 -5.69
CA THR A 28 -10.53 -13.84 -5.52
C THR A 28 -11.18 -12.68 -4.75
N ALA A 29 -10.52 -12.16 -3.71
CA ALA A 29 -11.00 -11.02 -2.96
C ALA A 29 -11.09 -9.75 -3.82
N LEU A 30 -10.07 -9.49 -4.64
CA LEU A 30 -10.08 -8.35 -5.56
C LEU A 30 -11.17 -8.49 -6.63
N ALA A 31 -11.42 -9.70 -7.12
CA ALA A 31 -12.50 -9.96 -8.06
C ALA A 31 -13.91 -9.77 -7.47
N GLY A 32 -14.04 -9.72 -6.15
CA GLY A 32 -15.34 -9.61 -5.46
C GLY A 32 -16.12 -10.92 -5.42
N GLU A 33 -15.45 -12.05 -5.61
CA GLU A 33 -16.05 -13.38 -5.57
C GLU A 33 -16.02 -13.98 -4.16
N SER A 34 -17.04 -14.82 -3.85
CA SER A 34 -17.02 -15.61 -2.61
C SER A 34 -16.08 -16.81 -2.76
N MET A 35 -15.38 -17.19 -1.69
CA MET A 35 -14.47 -18.36 -1.69
C MET A 35 -15.21 -19.72 -1.67
N GLU A 36 -16.52 -19.74 -1.83
CA GLU A 36 -17.33 -20.98 -1.80
C GLU A 36 -17.35 -21.75 -3.14
N GLY A 37 -16.66 -21.24 -4.17
CA GLY A 37 -16.46 -21.97 -5.42
C GLY A 37 -15.37 -23.04 -5.29
N PRO A 38 -15.39 -24.11 -6.10
CA PRO A 38 -14.37 -25.15 -6.07
C PRO A 38 -13.01 -24.53 -6.36
N ALA A 39 -12.01 -24.89 -5.54
CA ALA A 39 -10.61 -24.47 -5.72
C ALA A 39 -10.15 -24.87 -7.12
N GLY A 40 -10.01 -23.90 -8.03
CA GLY A 40 -9.56 -24.17 -9.40
C GLY A 40 -10.29 -23.39 -10.50
N GLU A 41 -11.36 -22.67 -10.22
CA GLU A 41 -11.96 -21.80 -11.24
C GLU A 41 -11.00 -20.64 -11.55
N ARG A 42 -10.53 -20.62 -12.79
CA ARG A 42 -9.66 -19.57 -13.32
C ARG A 42 -10.48 -18.30 -13.47
N LEU A 43 -10.00 -17.20 -12.90
CA LEU A 43 -10.58 -15.88 -13.13
C LEU A 43 -10.36 -15.52 -14.61
N SER A 44 -11.42 -15.55 -15.41
CA SER A 44 -11.39 -15.02 -16.77
C SER A 44 -11.56 -13.49 -16.75
N ILE A 45 -11.05 -12.80 -17.77
CA ILE A 45 -11.26 -11.35 -17.93
C ILE A 45 -12.75 -11.01 -17.95
N GLU A 46 -13.56 -11.89 -18.50
CA GLU A 46 -15.02 -11.73 -18.63
C GLU A 46 -15.78 -11.75 -17.29
N GLY A 47 -15.19 -12.38 -16.25
CA GLY A 47 -15.78 -12.43 -14.89
C GLY A 47 -15.37 -11.30 -13.97
N LEU A 48 -14.30 -10.56 -14.29
CA LEU A 48 -13.74 -9.52 -13.43
C LEU A 48 -14.46 -8.19 -13.61
N LYS A 49 -15.26 -7.81 -12.63
CA LYS A 49 -15.97 -6.52 -12.56
C LYS A 49 -15.12 -5.40 -11.93
N ARG A 50 -13.89 -5.68 -11.49
CA ARG A 50 -13.02 -4.72 -10.80
C ARG A 50 -11.65 -4.65 -11.45
N ALA A 51 -11.12 -3.43 -11.54
CA ALA A 51 -9.72 -3.19 -11.88
C ALA A 51 -8.99 -2.72 -10.64
N GLY A 52 -7.74 -3.17 -10.43
CA GLY A 52 -6.99 -2.76 -9.26
C GLY A 52 -5.74 -3.59 -9.02
N GLY A 53 -5.18 -3.46 -7.83
CA GLY A 53 -4.00 -4.21 -7.41
C GLY A 53 -4.02 -4.51 -5.91
N VAL A 54 -3.43 -5.65 -5.56
CA VAL A 54 -3.19 -6.03 -4.16
C VAL A 54 -1.72 -6.41 -4.01
N VAL A 55 -1.08 -5.91 -2.97
CA VAL A 55 0.27 -6.29 -2.57
C VAL A 55 0.23 -6.75 -1.12
N ALA A 56 0.73 -7.96 -0.86
CA ALA A 56 1.00 -8.47 0.48
C ALA A 56 2.50 -8.73 0.62
N MET A 57 3.10 -8.18 1.67
CA MET A 57 4.54 -8.18 1.88
C MET A 57 4.86 -8.43 3.35
N GLU A 58 5.91 -9.21 3.63
CA GLU A 58 6.44 -9.36 4.98
C GLU A 58 7.06 -8.03 5.46
N VAL A 59 6.64 -7.58 6.62
CA VAL A 59 6.99 -6.27 7.18
C VAL A 59 8.50 -6.10 7.38
N ARG A 60 9.18 -7.11 7.89
CA ARG A 60 10.60 -7.04 8.28
C ARG A 60 11.57 -7.37 7.15
N THR A 61 11.14 -8.16 6.17
CA THR A 61 12.04 -8.68 5.14
C THR A 61 11.88 -8.01 3.79
N GLY A 62 10.70 -7.43 3.54
CA GLY A 62 10.31 -6.92 2.23
C GLY A 62 9.98 -8.02 1.21
N ARG A 63 9.86 -9.28 1.64
CA ARG A 63 9.46 -10.39 0.75
C ARG A 63 8.02 -10.22 0.33
N ILE A 64 7.80 -10.14 -0.99
CA ILE A 64 6.44 -10.11 -1.56
C ILE A 64 5.87 -11.52 -1.49
N ILE A 65 4.80 -11.71 -0.73
CA ILE A 65 4.12 -13.01 -0.56
C ILE A 65 2.86 -13.14 -1.41
N ALA A 66 2.24 -12.01 -1.80
CA ALA A 66 1.24 -11.97 -2.87
C ALA A 66 1.30 -10.64 -3.62
N MET A 67 1.08 -10.67 -4.93
CA MET A 67 1.08 -9.50 -5.79
C MET A 67 0.11 -9.73 -6.95
N VAL A 68 -1.03 -9.05 -6.91
CA VAL A 68 -2.17 -9.25 -7.82
C VAL A 68 -2.47 -7.98 -8.57
N SER A 69 -2.59 -8.08 -9.88
CA SER A 69 -3.11 -7.01 -10.75
C SER A 69 -4.33 -7.53 -11.51
N ALA A 70 -5.44 -6.82 -11.45
CA ALA A 70 -6.69 -7.18 -12.12
C ALA A 70 -7.14 -6.06 -13.08
N PRO A 71 -7.81 -6.43 -14.20
CA PRO A 71 -7.89 -7.79 -14.74
C PRO A 71 -6.53 -8.27 -15.23
N ALA A 72 -6.32 -9.57 -15.19
CA ALA A 72 -5.14 -10.22 -15.73
C ALA A 72 -5.50 -11.05 -16.97
N ILE A 73 -4.56 -11.17 -17.91
CA ILE A 73 -4.70 -12.09 -19.04
C ILE A 73 -4.25 -13.47 -18.57
N ASP A 74 -5.09 -14.48 -18.75
CA ASP A 74 -4.71 -15.87 -18.47
C ASP A 74 -3.48 -16.24 -19.31
N PRO A 75 -2.35 -16.66 -18.69
CA PRO A 75 -1.14 -17.06 -19.42
C PRO A 75 -1.38 -18.19 -20.44
N ASN A 76 -2.38 -19.04 -20.22
CA ASN A 76 -2.70 -20.11 -21.17
C ASN A 76 -3.29 -19.58 -22.47
N ASN A 77 -3.82 -18.37 -22.50
CA ASN A 77 -4.22 -17.73 -23.76
C ASN A 77 -3.05 -17.46 -24.72
N TRP A 78 -1.80 -17.54 -24.23
CA TRP A 78 -0.60 -17.41 -25.03
C TRP A 78 -0.13 -18.73 -25.61
N GLU A 79 -0.77 -19.85 -25.28
CA GLU A 79 -0.52 -21.14 -25.92
C GLU A 79 -1.14 -21.15 -27.32
N GLY A 80 -0.29 -21.05 -28.36
CA GLY A 80 -0.71 -21.04 -29.74
C GLY A 80 -0.77 -19.66 -30.37
N ARG A 81 -1.74 -19.45 -31.27
CA ARG A 81 -1.91 -18.18 -31.99
C ARG A 81 -3.06 -17.37 -31.38
N ILE A 82 -2.73 -16.24 -30.79
CA ILE A 82 -3.73 -15.25 -30.41
C ILE A 82 -4.27 -14.61 -31.69
N SER A 83 -5.60 -14.52 -31.82
CA SER A 83 -6.22 -13.82 -32.93
C SER A 83 -5.95 -12.30 -32.80
N ARG A 84 -5.87 -11.62 -33.96
CA ARG A 84 -5.70 -10.16 -33.96
C ARG A 84 -6.85 -9.47 -33.25
N ALA A 85 -8.07 -9.96 -33.39
CA ALA A 85 -9.27 -9.41 -32.74
C ALA A 85 -9.16 -9.50 -31.21
N GLN A 86 -8.76 -10.67 -30.69
CA GLN A 86 -8.57 -10.86 -29.25
C GLN A 86 -7.46 -9.94 -28.67
N TYR A 87 -6.35 -9.82 -29.40
CA TYR A 87 -5.26 -8.92 -28.98
C TYR A 87 -5.71 -7.46 -28.98
N GLU A 88 -6.44 -7.00 -30.02
CA GLU A 88 -6.98 -5.65 -30.13
C GLU A 88 -8.03 -5.38 -29.03
N GLU A 89 -8.87 -6.36 -28.67
CA GLU A 89 -9.82 -6.27 -27.56
C GLU A 89 -9.09 -6.00 -26.23
N TRP A 90 -8.07 -6.78 -25.91
CA TRP A 90 -7.28 -6.57 -24.68
C TRP A 90 -6.53 -5.24 -24.70
N LEU A 91 -5.94 -4.86 -25.84
CA LEU A 91 -5.16 -3.63 -25.99
C LEU A 91 -6.02 -2.37 -25.80
N ASN A 92 -7.28 -2.42 -26.30
CA ASN A 92 -8.20 -1.30 -26.24
C ASN A 92 -9.12 -1.34 -25.02
N SER A 93 -9.02 -2.37 -24.18
CA SER A 93 -9.82 -2.46 -22.96
C SER A 93 -9.53 -1.28 -22.03
N PRO A 94 -10.56 -0.54 -21.57
CA PRO A 94 -10.37 0.54 -20.60
C PRO A 94 -9.88 0.03 -19.25
N LEU A 95 -10.06 -1.27 -18.96
CA LEU A 95 -9.52 -1.93 -17.75
C LEU A 95 -8.02 -2.25 -17.85
N LYS A 96 -7.39 -2.03 -19.00
CA LYS A 96 -5.92 -2.15 -19.22
C LYS A 96 -5.31 -3.46 -18.70
N PRO A 97 -5.69 -4.64 -19.21
CA PRO A 97 -5.21 -5.93 -18.69
C PRO A 97 -3.70 -6.16 -18.90
N PHE A 98 -3.04 -5.43 -19.82
CA PHE A 98 -1.59 -5.48 -20.03
C PHE A 98 -0.79 -4.65 -19.01
N VAL A 99 -1.46 -3.82 -18.19
CA VAL A 99 -0.80 -2.94 -17.23
C VAL A 99 -0.84 -3.60 -15.86
N ASP A 100 0.32 -3.84 -15.28
CA ASP A 100 0.42 -4.24 -13.87
C ASP A 100 0.15 -3.03 -12.97
N LYS A 101 -1.04 -3.01 -12.38
CA LYS A 101 -1.52 -1.89 -11.57
C LYS A 101 -0.81 -1.77 -10.23
N THR A 102 -0.04 -2.79 -9.85
CA THR A 102 0.73 -2.75 -8.61
C THR A 102 1.99 -1.90 -8.71
N VAL A 103 2.60 -1.80 -9.92
CA VAL A 103 3.89 -1.13 -10.15
C VAL A 103 4.00 -0.26 -11.40
N GLN A 104 3.16 -0.49 -12.43
CA GLN A 104 3.27 0.23 -13.71
C GLN A 104 2.31 1.41 -13.85
N GLU A 105 1.35 1.53 -12.97
CA GLU A 105 0.41 2.65 -12.93
C GLU A 105 0.44 3.29 -11.55
N ASN A 106 0.34 4.61 -11.51
CA ASN A 106 0.29 5.36 -10.28
C ASN A 106 -1.06 6.05 -10.13
N TYR A 107 -1.53 6.13 -8.91
CA TYR A 107 -2.85 6.65 -8.55
C TYR A 107 -2.70 7.70 -7.46
N TYR A 108 -3.69 8.56 -7.30
CA TYR A 108 -3.79 9.41 -6.12
C TYR A 108 -3.97 8.52 -4.89
N PRO A 109 -3.09 8.60 -3.89
CA PRO A 109 -3.20 7.74 -2.70
C PRO A 109 -4.34 8.17 -1.76
N GLY A 110 -4.86 9.40 -1.91
CA GLY A 110 -5.87 9.94 -1.02
C GLY A 110 -5.42 9.87 0.44
N SER A 111 -6.35 9.61 1.33
CA SER A 111 -6.11 9.61 2.78
C SER A 111 -5.08 8.60 3.29
N THR A 112 -4.62 7.63 2.48
CA THR A 112 -3.48 6.78 2.87
C THR A 112 -2.16 7.57 2.95
N TYR A 113 -2.08 8.72 2.30
CA TYR A 113 -0.93 9.62 2.37
C TYR A 113 -0.89 10.49 3.63
N LYS A 114 -2.00 10.62 4.37
CA LYS A 114 -2.08 11.49 5.57
C LYS A 114 -1.04 11.15 6.64
N VAL A 115 -0.57 9.92 6.69
CA VAL A 115 0.53 9.51 7.57
C VAL A 115 1.84 10.25 7.25
N VAL A 116 2.09 10.56 5.97
CA VAL A 116 3.25 11.35 5.53
C VAL A 116 3.11 12.79 6.00
N THR A 117 1.93 13.38 5.84
CA THR A 117 1.63 14.75 6.29
C THR A 117 1.71 14.86 7.80
N ALA A 118 1.17 13.87 8.53
CA ALA A 118 1.25 13.81 9.98
C ALA A 118 2.70 13.72 10.48
N LEU A 119 3.53 12.85 9.87
CA LEU A 119 4.95 12.75 10.19
C LEU A 119 5.69 14.05 9.89
N ALA A 120 5.39 14.71 8.78
CA ALA A 120 6.01 15.99 8.44
C ALA A 120 5.62 17.10 9.45
N ALA A 121 4.43 17.08 9.99
CA ALA A 121 4.02 17.99 11.07
C ALA A 121 4.72 17.66 12.40
N LEU A 122 4.82 16.37 12.74
CA LEU A 122 5.48 15.91 13.98
C LEU A 122 6.99 16.24 14.02
N GLU A 123 7.63 16.44 12.88
CA GLU A 123 9.04 16.86 12.80
C GLU A 123 9.25 18.35 13.10
N ASP A 124 8.20 19.16 13.11
CA ASP A 124 8.27 20.55 13.56
C ASP A 124 8.28 20.58 15.11
N PRO A 125 9.34 21.11 15.75
CA PRO A 125 9.41 21.16 17.21
C PRO A 125 8.37 22.07 17.86
N ASN A 126 7.68 22.92 17.10
CA ASN A 126 6.64 23.81 17.60
C ASN A 126 5.23 23.19 17.43
N PHE A 127 5.10 22.10 16.70
CA PHE A 127 3.82 21.45 16.51
C PHE A 127 3.39 20.68 17.77
N ASP A 128 2.20 20.98 18.26
CA ASP A 128 1.58 20.25 19.39
C ASP A 128 0.52 19.27 18.84
N PRO A 129 0.79 17.96 18.81
CA PRO A 129 -0.16 16.98 18.31
C PRO A 129 -1.41 16.79 19.16
N GLU A 130 -1.44 17.33 20.38
CA GLU A 130 -2.62 17.36 21.26
C GLU A 130 -3.47 18.63 21.03
N GLU A 131 -2.97 19.60 20.24
CA GLU A 131 -3.76 20.76 19.87
C GLU A 131 -4.97 20.34 19.04
N THR A 132 -6.13 20.83 19.44
CA THR A 132 -7.39 20.45 18.81
C THR A 132 -7.87 21.49 17.82
N ILE A 133 -8.46 21.02 16.73
CA ILE A 133 -9.11 21.85 15.70
C ILE A 133 -10.59 21.49 15.64
N GLU A 134 -11.46 22.48 15.47
CA GLU A 134 -12.89 22.25 15.24
C GLU A 134 -13.13 21.98 13.75
N CYS A 135 -13.57 20.76 13.42
CA CYS A 135 -13.92 20.35 12.07
C CYS A 135 -15.40 20.68 11.78
N GLU A 136 -15.65 21.81 11.15
CA GLU A 136 -16.99 22.23 10.70
C GLU A 136 -17.40 21.63 9.34
N GLY A 137 -16.56 20.74 8.76
CA GLY A 137 -16.81 20.09 7.48
C GLY A 137 -16.19 20.82 6.28
N TYR A 138 -15.52 21.94 6.48
CA TYR A 138 -14.79 22.66 5.46
C TYR A 138 -13.78 23.65 6.03
N VAL A 139 -12.88 24.12 5.17
CA VAL A 139 -12.02 25.28 5.41
C VAL A 139 -12.06 26.22 4.22
N GLU A 140 -12.05 27.53 4.44
CA GLU A 140 -11.98 28.53 3.38
C GLU A 140 -10.53 29.05 3.25
N TYR A 141 -9.94 28.91 2.06
CA TYR A 141 -8.58 29.35 1.83
C TYR A 141 -8.43 29.89 0.39
N GLY A 142 -7.83 31.07 0.25
CA GLY A 142 -7.60 31.71 -1.06
C GLY A 142 -8.88 31.96 -1.86
N GLY A 143 -10.03 32.18 -1.22
CA GLY A 143 -11.33 32.39 -1.86
C GLY A 143 -11.97 31.09 -2.39
N ARG A 144 -11.47 29.94 -1.99
CA ARG A 144 -12.04 28.61 -2.29
C ARG A 144 -12.42 27.90 -1.02
N ARG A 145 -13.42 27.03 -1.11
CA ARG A 145 -13.82 26.12 -0.05
C ARG A 145 -13.23 24.75 -0.32
N PHE A 146 -12.52 24.20 0.68
CA PHE A 146 -12.02 22.84 0.73
C PHE A 146 -12.88 22.07 1.70
N THR A 147 -13.51 21.01 1.26
CA THR A 147 -14.55 20.31 2.01
C THR A 147 -14.06 18.99 2.58
N GLU A 148 -14.73 18.58 3.64
CA GLU A 148 -14.67 17.21 4.13
C GLU A 148 -15.41 16.27 3.17
N ALA A 149 -15.03 14.98 3.17
CA ALA A 149 -15.77 13.97 2.42
C ALA A 149 -17.24 13.94 2.88
N ALA A 150 -18.17 13.92 1.92
CA ALA A 150 -19.62 13.95 2.18
C ALA A 150 -20.08 15.08 3.12
N ASN A 151 -19.32 16.18 3.24
CA ASN A 151 -19.58 17.31 4.15
C ASN A 151 -19.73 16.89 5.63
N HIS A 152 -19.06 15.82 6.04
CA HIS A 152 -19.04 15.39 7.45
C HIS A 152 -18.48 16.49 8.35
N ARG A 153 -18.94 16.51 9.61
CA ARG A 153 -18.41 17.36 10.67
C ARG A 153 -17.92 16.44 11.78
N HIS A 154 -16.61 16.46 12.03
CA HIS A 154 -16.01 15.61 13.05
C HIS A 154 -16.01 16.28 14.45
N GLY A 155 -16.36 17.58 14.51
CA GLY A 155 -16.28 18.35 15.76
C GLY A 155 -14.82 18.63 16.13
N ILE A 156 -14.53 18.54 17.42
CA ILE A 156 -13.20 18.82 17.96
C ILE A 156 -12.32 17.57 17.77
N VAL A 157 -11.21 17.70 17.07
CA VAL A 157 -10.26 16.60 16.79
C VAL A 157 -8.82 17.06 16.99
N ASP A 158 -8.00 16.21 17.61
CA ASP A 158 -6.54 16.27 17.62
C ASP A 158 -5.93 15.45 16.46
N LEU A 159 -4.60 15.31 16.40
CA LEU A 159 -3.93 14.55 15.36
C LEU A 159 -4.37 13.08 15.32
N GLU A 160 -4.44 12.42 16.47
CA GLU A 160 -4.81 10.99 16.54
C GLU A 160 -6.24 10.78 16.06
N GLN A 161 -7.18 11.58 16.56
CA GLN A 161 -8.58 11.55 16.14
C GLN A 161 -8.77 11.90 14.66
N ALA A 162 -7.96 12.82 14.13
CA ALA A 162 -7.96 13.19 12.72
C ALA A 162 -7.48 12.03 11.83
N ILE A 163 -6.53 11.21 12.29
CA ILE A 163 -6.14 9.97 11.60
C ILE A 163 -7.27 8.95 11.66
N VAL A 164 -7.85 8.71 12.85
CA VAL A 164 -8.93 7.74 13.10
C VAL A 164 -10.13 8.00 12.20
N GLN A 165 -10.61 9.24 12.19
CA GLN A 165 -11.79 9.66 11.43
C GLN A 165 -11.48 10.12 10.02
N SER A 166 -10.19 10.12 9.64
CA SER A 166 -9.74 10.59 8.33
C SER A 166 -10.12 12.04 8.00
N CYS A 167 -10.11 12.95 8.99
CA CYS A 167 -10.54 14.33 8.86
C CYS A 167 -9.67 15.12 7.87
N ASN A 168 -10.22 15.54 6.74
CA ASN A 168 -9.50 16.38 5.76
C ASN A 168 -9.23 17.77 6.31
N VAL A 169 -10.22 18.35 7.02
CA VAL A 169 -10.14 19.70 7.56
C VAL A 169 -8.94 19.85 8.48
N TYR A 170 -8.65 18.86 9.35
CA TYR A 170 -7.46 18.86 10.17
C TYR A 170 -6.18 18.97 9.33
N PHE A 171 -6.05 18.13 8.31
CA PHE A 171 -4.87 18.13 7.43
C PHE A 171 -4.78 19.37 6.54
N TYR A 172 -5.90 19.99 6.19
CA TYR A 172 -5.89 21.31 5.55
C TYR A 172 -5.35 22.39 6.49
N HIS A 173 -5.72 22.37 7.77
CA HIS A 173 -5.16 23.31 8.75
C HIS A 173 -3.66 23.16 8.90
N LEU A 174 -3.12 21.92 8.97
CA LEU A 174 -1.67 21.71 8.96
C LEU A 174 -1.00 22.33 7.72
N ALA A 175 -1.63 22.20 6.56
CA ALA A 175 -1.10 22.77 5.31
C ALA A 175 -1.31 24.29 5.16
N ILE A 176 -2.24 24.90 5.88
CA ILE A 176 -2.44 26.35 5.91
C ILE A 176 -1.33 27.02 6.69
N ASP A 177 -0.91 26.40 7.78
CA ASP A 177 0.21 26.85 8.57
C ASP A 177 1.48 26.93 7.72
N GLU A 178 2.18 28.07 7.74
CA GLU A 178 3.37 28.29 6.92
C GLU A 178 4.52 27.34 7.29
N ASP A 179 4.48 26.77 8.47
CA ASP A 179 5.52 25.85 8.96
C ASP A 179 5.42 24.47 8.29
N LEU A 180 4.22 23.97 7.86
CA LEU A 180 4.11 22.75 7.09
C LEU A 180 4.18 23.04 5.59
N SER A 181 5.38 23.12 5.05
CA SER A 181 5.63 23.38 3.64
C SER A 181 5.42 22.14 2.76
N LEU A 182 5.26 22.37 1.45
CA LEU A 182 5.28 21.28 0.47
C LEU A 182 6.62 20.53 0.48
N SER A 183 7.73 21.24 0.74
CA SER A 183 9.07 20.64 0.85
C SER A 183 9.22 19.72 2.07
N ALA A 184 8.61 20.03 3.21
CA ALA A 184 8.60 19.15 4.37
C ALA A 184 7.88 17.84 4.08
N MET A 185 6.68 17.91 3.47
CA MET A 185 5.95 16.72 3.03
C MET A 185 6.72 15.92 1.96
N GLU A 186 7.38 16.59 1.00
CA GLU A 186 8.23 15.95 0.00
C GLU A 186 9.39 15.18 0.65
N GLU A 187 10.09 15.78 1.58
CA GLU A 187 11.25 15.17 2.25
C GLU A 187 10.85 13.89 2.99
N VAL A 188 9.79 13.94 3.78
CA VAL A 188 9.24 12.75 4.48
C VAL A 188 8.78 11.69 3.49
N ALA A 189 8.05 12.07 2.44
CA ALA A 189 7.59 11.15 1.41
C ALA A 189 8.74 10.39 0.75
N ARG A 190 9.83 11.09 0.38
CA ARG A 190 11.01 10.49 -0.26
C ARG A 190 11.77 9.57 0.69
N ARG A 191 11.95 9.98 1.94
CA ARG A 191 12.57 9.12 2.96
C ARG A 191 11.81 7.81 3.12
N LEU A 192 10.50 7.85 3.02
CA LEU A 192 9.62 6.69 3.11
C LEU A 192 9.47 5.90 1.79
N GLY A 193 10.22 6.27 0.75
CA GLY A 193 10.28 5.52 -0.51
C GLY A 193 9.28 5.93 -1.57
N LEU A 194 8.55 7.02 -1.38
CA LEU A 194 7.67 7.57 -2.42
C LEU A 194 8.46 8.46 -3.41
N GLY A 195 7.95 8.60 -4.62
CA GLY A 195 8.55 9.45 -5.65
C GLY A 195 9.79 8.85 -6.33
N GLU A 196 10.10 7.58 -6.08
CA GLU A 196 11.17 6.81 -6.71
C GLU A 196 10.76 5.35 -6.90
N ARG A 197 11.49 4.61 -7.74
CA ARG A 197 11.24 3.17 -7.88
C ARG A 197 11.61 2.44 -6.60
N THR A 198 10.82 1.43 -6.21
CA THR A 198 11.08 0.67 -4.98
C THR A 198 12.30 -0.22 -5.08
N GLY A 199 12.72 -0.56 -6.31
CA GLY A 199 13.86 -1.42 -6.56
C GLY A 199 13.50 -2.90 -6.68
N LEU A 200 12.22 -3.23 -6.79
CA LEU A 200 11.77 -4.61 -7.04
C LEU A 200 12.33 -5.17 -8.37
N GLY A 201 12.55 -4.30 -9.36
CA GLY A 201 13.27 -4.63 -10.60
C GLY A 201 12.46 -5.38 -11.63
N ILE A 202 11.15 -5.39 -11.52
CA ILE A 202 10.24 -6.06 -12.48
C ILE A 202 9.33 -5.06 -13.20
N ASN A 203 8.79 -5.50 -14.34
CA ASN A 203 7.63 -4.92 -15.06
C ASN A 203 7.68 -3.40 -15.29
N ALA A 204 8.84 -2.82 -15.60
CA ALA A 204 8.95 -1.38 -15.88
C ALA A 204 8.29 -0.50 -14.81
N GLU A 205 8.60 -0.74 -13.54
CA GLU A 205 8.13 -0.01 -12.37
C GLU A 205 8.19 1.52 -12.56
N VAL A 206 7.12 2.23 -12.21
CA VAL A 206 7.06 3.70 -12.28
C VAL A 206 7.37 4.33 -10.91
N PRO A 207 8.00 5.53 -10.89
CA PRO A 207 8.45 6.14 -9.63
C PRO A 207 7.35 6.84 -8.82
N GLY A 208 6.12 6.94 -9.35
CA GLY A 208 5.11 7.82 -8.75
C GLY A 208 5.44 9.30 -8.97
N VAL A 209 4.72 10.18 -8.28
CA VAL A 209 4.94 11.63 -8.34
C VAL A 209 4.77 12.22 -6.94
N ILE A 210 5.78 12.92 -6.45
CA ILE A 210 5.68 13.77 -5.26
C ILE A 210 5.91 15.21 -5.72
N PRO A 211 4.91 16.09 -5.57
CA PRO A 211 5.03 17.48 -6.00
C PRO A 211 6.07 18.22 -5.17
N THR A 212 6.81 19.10 -5.83
CA THR A 212 7.77 20.00 -5.22
C THR A 212 7.38 21.44 -5.54
N GLU A 213 7.81 22.40 -4.74
CA GLU A 213 7.59 23.82 -5.05
C GLU A 213 8.15 24.19 -6.43
N ALA A 214 9.30 23.61 -6.78
CA ALA A 214 9.93 23.84 -8.08
C ALA A 214 9.15 23.22 -9.24
N SER A 215 8.52 22.05 -9.07
CA SER A 215 7.69 21.43 -10.12
C SER A 215 6.42 22.21 -10.35
N GLU A 216 5.74 22.64 -9.29
CA GLU A 216 4.49 23.36 -9.32
C GLU A 216 4.67 24.78 -9.90
N SER A 217 5.75 25.47 -9.50
CA SER A 217 6.09 26.79 -10.05
C SER A 217 6.36 26.75 -11.54
N ARG A 218 7.02 25.71 -12.05
CA ARG A 218 7.29 25.53 -13.49
C ARG A 218 6.02 25.30 -14.32
N GLN A 219 5.02 24.66 -13.72
CA GLN A 219 3.73 24.44 -14.36
C GLN A 219 2.84 25.70 -14.31
N GLY A 220 3.29 26.76 -13.65
CA GLY A 220 2.50 27.99 -13.43
C GLY A 220 1.27 27.77 -12.53
N THR A 221 1.24 26.63 -11.83
CA THR A 221 0.11 26.17 -11.02
C THR A 221 0.37 26.32 -9.52
N PHE A 222 1.55 26.84 -9.12
CA PHE A 222 1.84 27.03 -7.70
C PHE A 222 0.88 28.01 -7.07
N GLN A 223 -0.23 27.48 -6.67
CA GLN A 223 -1.21 28.15 -5.84
C GLN A 223 -1.15 27.52 -4.45
N ARG A 224 -1.39 28.30 -3.43
CA ARG A 224 -1.42 27.81 -2.05
C ARG A 224 -2.36 26.59 -1.86
N GLY A 225 -3.39 26.44 -2.70
CA GLY A 225 -4.30 25.28 -2.72
C GLY A 225 -3.66 23.96 -3.13
N VAL A 226 -2.53 23.96 -3.85
CA VAL A 226 -1.78 22.74 -4.18
C VAL A 226 -1.28 22.05 -2.89
N ARG A 227 -0.81 22.83 -1.93
CA ARG A 227 -0.33 22.35 -0.64
C ARG A 227 -1.44 21.64 0.15
N LEU A 228 -2.64 22.20 0.17
CA LEU A 228 -3.81 21.60 0.83
C LEU A 228 -4.18 20.26 0.20
N ASN A 229 -4.28 20.21 -1.13
CA ASN A 229 -4.57 18.96 -1.82
C ASN A 229 -3.47 17.90 -1.59
N SER A 230 -2.20 18.31 -1.59
CA SER A 230 -1.09 17.41 -1.33
C SER A 230 -1.14 16.84 0.08
N ALA A 231 -1.56 17.62 1.08
CA ALA A 231 -1.66 17.17 2.47
C ALA A 231 -2.64 16.02 2.68
N ILE A 232 -3.61 15.85 1.78
CA ILE A 232 -4.57 14.73 1.81
C ILE A 232 -4.32 13.69 0.72
N GLY A 233 -3.14 13.71 0.09
CA GLY A 233 -2.77 12.75 -0.96
C GLY A 233 -3.51 12.92 -2.28
N GLN A 234 -3.93 14.15 -2.60
CA GLN A 234 -4.62 14.54 -3.82
C GLN A 234 -3.75 15.51 -4.66
N GLY A 235 -4.33 16.11 -5.67
CA GLY A 235 -3.64 17.07 -6.54
C GLY A 235 -2.62 16.37 -7.44
N ASN A 236 -1.32 16.59 -7.21
CA ASN A 236 -0.25 16.00 -8.00
C ASN A 236 0.49 14.85 -7.29
N VAL A 237 0.04 14.45 -6.10
CA VAL A 237 0.62 13.28 -5.40
C VAL A 237 0.15 12.00 -6.07
N LYS A 238 1.09 11.16 -6.51
CA LYS A 238 0.76 9.84 -7.09
C LYS A 238 1.73 8.78 -6.60
N ALA A 239 1.19 7.61 -6.27
CA ALA A 239 1.95 6.45 -5.82
C ALA A 239 1.46 5.16 -6.48
N THR A 240 2.32 4.15 -6.55
CA THR A 240 1.96 2.78 -6.89
C THR A 240 1.46 2.04 -5.65
N VAL A 241 0.75 0.93 -5.84
CA VAL A 241 0.30 0.07 -4.73
C VAL A 241 1.50 -0.44 -3.93
N LEU A 242 2.58 -0.83 -4.62
CA LEU A 242 3.81 -1.31 -3.99
C LEU A 242 4.49 -0.21 -3.17
N GLN A 243 4.51 1.04 -3.63
CA GLN A 243 5.08 2.15 -2.86
C GLN A 243 4.31 2.38 -1.55
N ILE A 244 2.98 2.30 -1.58
CA ILE A 244 2.17 2.40 -0.36
C ILE A 244 2.44 1.20 0.57
N ALA A 245 2.66 -0.01 0.03
CA ALA A 245 3.05 -1.17 0.86
C ALA A 245 4.41 -0.96 1.54
N VAL A 246 5.40 -0.42 0.84
CA VAL A 246 6.72 -0.07 1.42
C VAL A 246 6.59 0.98 2.51
N LEU A 247 5.79 2.03 2.28
CA LEU A 247 5.50 3.07 3.27
C LEU A 247 4.90 2.47 4.56
N TYR A 248 3.85 1.65 4.42
CA TYR A 248 3.17 1.06 5.59
C TYR A 248 4.01 -0.03 6.26
N ALA A 249 4.88 -0.74 5.53
CA ALA A 249 5.87 -1.61 6.14
C ALA A 249 6.87 -0.83 7.00
N ALA A 250 7.30 0.36 6.56
CA ALA A 250 8.19 1.20 7.35
C ALA A 250 7.52 1.70 8.65
N LEU A 251 6.22 2.04 8.60
CA LEU A 251 5.46 2.36 9.82
C LEU A 251 5.36 1.16 10.77
N ALA A 252 5.16 -0.04 10.21
CA ALA A 252 4.97 -1.27 10.96
C ALA A 252 6.26 -1.83 11.60
N ASN A 253 7.43 -1.56 11.01
CA ASN A 253 8.70 -2.15 11.45
C ASN A 253 9.60 -1.18 12.24
N GLY A 254 9.04 -0.12 12.78
CA GLY A 254 9.78 0.86 13.59
C GLY A 254 10.59 1.87 12.77
N GLY A 255 10.18 2.13 11.53
CA GLY A 255 10.75 3.22 10.70
C GLY A 255 11.80 2.79 9.69
N TYR A 256 12.01 1.50 9.47
CA TYR A 256 12.97 1.02 8.48
C TYR A 256 12.33 0.82 7.10
N VAL A 257 12.83 1.48 6.08
CA VAL A 257 12.34 1.34 4.71
C VAL A 257 12.98 0.12 4.04
N VAL A 258 12.20 -0.94 3.88
CA VAL A 258 12.65 -2.19 3.25
C VAL A 258 12.63 -2.08 1.72
N THR A 259 13.57 -2.74 1.05
CA THR A 259 13.55 -2.93 -0.40
C THR A 259 12.75 -4.20 -0.70
N PRO A 260 11.64 -4.14 -1.45
CA PRO A 260 10.86 -5.32 -1.76
C PRO A 260 11.62 -6.34 -2.61
N SER A 261 11.31 -7.62 -2.43
CA SER A 261 11.92 -8.72 -3.19
C SER A 261 10.91 -9.82 -3.50
N LEU A 262 10.96 -10.33 -4.74
CA LEU A 262 10.19 -11.51 -5.16
C LEU A 262 11.03 -12.79 -5.16
N VAL A 263 12.36 -12.67 -5.23
CA VAL A 263 13.26 -13.82 -5.25
C VAL A 263 13.63 -14.20 -3.84
N ASP A 264 13.32 -15.45 -3.45
CA ASP A 264 13.76 -16.03 -2.20
C ASP A 264 15.19 -16.58 -2.34
N ARG A 265 15.40 -17.49 -3.29
CA ARG A 265 16.70 -18.09 -3.55
C ARG A 265 16.85 -18.53 -5.00
N VAL A 266 18.11 -18.75 -5.41
CA VAL A 266 18.47 -19.28 -6.72
C VAL A 266 19.37 -20.51 -6.50
N LEU A 267 19.04 -21.62 -7.16
CA LEU A 267 19.79 -22.86 -7.13
C LEU A 267 20.34 -23.18 -8.53
N THR A 268 21.45 -23.90 -8.59
CA THR A 268 21.91 -24.56 -9.82
C THR A 268 21.05 -25.79 -10.10
N SER A 269 21.12 -26.35 -11.33
CA SER A 269 20.42 -27.58 -11.70
C SER A 269 20.79 -28.82 -10.84
N ASP A 270 21.92 -28.78 -10.14
CA ASP A 270 22.37 -29.80 -9.18
C ASP A 270 22.08 -29.39 -7.71
N ASN A 271 21.10 -28.50 -7.51
CA ASN A 271 20.60 -28.03 -6.20
C ASN A 271 21.64 -27.31 -5.30
N LYS A 272 22.68 -26.71 -5.87
CA LYS A 272 23.59 -25.88 -5.08
C LYS A 272 23.09 -24.45 -4.98
N LEU A 273 23.18 -23.87 -3.80
CA LEU A 273 22.78 -22.49 -3.55
C LEU A 273 23.69 -21.52 -4.32
N VAL A 274 23.09 -20.68 -5.18
CA VAL A 274 23.74 -19.61 -5.93
C VAL A 274 23.50 -18.27 -5.22
N LEU A 275 22.26 -18.04 -4.81
CA LEU A 275 21.81 -16.81 -4.18
C LEU A 275 20.77 -17.15 -3.11
N GLN A 276 20.90 -16.55 -1.93
CA GLN A 276 19.85 -16.42 -0.92
C GLN A 276 19.59 -14.93 -0.71
N THR A 277 18.34 -14.50 -0.90
CA THR A 277 17.99 -13.11 -0.68
C THR A 277 17.94 -12.83 0.82
N SER A 278 18.60 -11.75 1.22
CA SER A 278 18.54 -11.22 2.58
C SER A 278 17.80 -9.88 2.58
N PRO A 279 17.14 -9.51 3.68
CA PRO A 279 16.49 -8.22 3.82
C PRO A 279 17.45 -7.07 3.50
N LYS A 280 16.98 -6.09 2.74
CA LYS A 280 17.73 -4.88 2.42
C LYS A 280 16.93 -3.67 2.88
N TYR A 281 17.60 -2.76 3.55
CA TYR A 281 17.03 -1.51 4.03
C TYR A 281 17.70 -0.34 3.32
N LYS A 282 16.95 0.74 3.07
CA LYS A 282 17.48 1.96 2.44
C LYS A 282 18.43 2.72 3.34
N SER A 283 18.26 2.61 4.66
CA SER A 283 19.15 3.22 5.66
C SER A 283 19.47 2.22 6.77
N ALA A 284 20.60 2.44 7.45
CA ALA A 284 20.99 1.66 8.63
C ALA A 284 20.20 2.06 9.88
N GLU A 285 19.64 3.26 9.89
CA GLU A 285 18.87 3.83 10.99
C GLU A 285 17.40 4.00 10.56
N PRO A 286 16.46 3.97 11.52
CA PRO A 286 15.07 4.25 11.23
C PRO A 286 14.90 5.69 10.72
N VAL A 287 14.04 5.88 9.74
CA VAL A 287 13.73 7.19 9.15
C VAL A 287 12.54 7.89 9.82
N ILE A 288 11.93 7.25 10.80
CA ILE A 288 10.84 7.77 11.64
C ILE A 288 11.30 7.72 13.08
N ALA A 289 11.12 8.80 13.82
CA ALA A 289 11.41 8.81 15.25
C ALA A 289 10.45 7.84 15.99
N PRO A 290 10.93 7.05 16.97
CA PRO A 290 10.10 6.04 17.64
C PRO A 290 8.80 6.59 18.26
N PHE A 291 8.86 7.78 18.84
CA PHE A 291 7.69 8.42 19.46
C PHE A 291 6.64 8.82 18.41
N ASP A 292 7.07 9.29 17.24
CA ASP A 292 6.18 9.66 16.14
C ASP A 292 5.56 8.42 15.50
N ALA A 293 6.38 7.36 15.34
CA ALA A 293 5.89 6.07 14.85
C ALA A 293 4.79 5.51 15.75
N GLU A 294 4.98 5.54 17.07
CA GLU A 294 4.01 5.08 18.05
C GLU A 294 2.70 5.89 18.00
N ARG A 295 2.80 7.20 17.84
CA ARG A 295 1.62 8.08 17.74
C ARG A 295 0.80 7.79 16.49
N ILE A 296 1.47 7.67 15.33
CA ILE A 296 0.82 7.28 14.07
C ILE A 296 0.20 5.88 14.21
N HIS A 297 0.92 4.94 14.80
CA HIS A 297 0.46 3.58 15.01
C HIS A 297 -0.85 3.51 15.80
N ARG A 298 -0.97 4.25 16.92
CA ARG A 298 -2.22 4.32 17.68
C ARG A 298 -3.38 4.84 16.84
N GLY A 299 -3.16 5.92 16.07
CA GLY A 299 -4.18 6.44 15.17
C GLY A 299 -4.62 5.39 14.13
N LEU A 300 -3.66 4.63 13.55
CA LEU A 300 -3.95 3.57 12.58
C LEU A 300 -4.72 2.38 13.21
N ILE A 301 -4.44 2.02 14.46
CA ILE A 301 -5.26 1.05 15.22
C ILE A 301 -6.68 1.60 15.37
N GLY A 302 -6.80 2.86 15.74
CA GLY A 302 -8.10 3.51 15.92
C GLY A 302 -8.97 3.54 14.66
N VAL A 303 -8.37 3.63 13.45
CA VAL A 303 -9.10 3.53 12.16
C VAL A 303 -9.91 2.25 12.06
N VAL A 304 -9.40 1.15 12.62
CA VAL A 304 -10.05 -0.19 12.54
C VAL A 304 -10.85 -0.51 13.81
N HIS A 305 -10.37 -0.10 14.98
CA HIS A 305 -10.91 -0.59 16.26
C HIS A 305 -11.73 0.44 17.05
N SER A 306 -11.63 1.75 16.74
CA SER A 306 -12.48 2.77 17.34
C SER A 306 -13.88 2.75 16.73
N GLU A 307 -14.91 3.04 17.52
CA GLU A 307 -16.28 3.23 17.01
C GLU A 307 -16.40 4.35 15.97
N LEU A 308 -15.49 5.33 16.01
CA LEU A 308 -15.38 6.42 15.05
C LEU A 308 -14.44 6.11 13.88
N GLY A 309 -13.81 4.95 13.90
CA GLY A 309 -12.84 4.54 12.89
C GLY A 309 -13.49 4.25 11.55
N THR A 310 -12.87 4.74 10.48
CA THR A 310 -13.41 4.64 9.11
C THR A 310 -13.45 3.22 8.55
N ALA A 311 -12.82 2.23 9.19
CA ALA A 311 -12.85 0.81 8.80
C ALA A 311 -13.34 -0.09 9.95
N ASN A 312 -14.06 0.45 10.94
CA ASN A 312 -14.50 -0.31 12.11
C ASN A 312 -15.44 -1.49 11.75
N SER A 313 -16.26 -1.36 10.71
CA SER A 313 -17.14 -2.44 10.22
C SER A 313 -16.38 -3.68 9.75
N GLU A 314 -15.14 -3.50 9.30
CA GLU A 314 -14.34 -4.56 8.67
C GLU A 314 -13.31 -5.20 9.63
N ARG A 315 -13.37 -4.83 10.94
CA ARG A 315 -12.41 -5.36 11.92
C ARG A 315 -12.48 -6.90 12.02
N LEU A 316 -11.31 -7.50 12.15
CA LEU A 316 -11.20 -8.95 12.41
C LEU A 316 -11.41 -9.26 13.89
N GLU A 317 -12.00 -10.42 14.18
CA GLU A 317 -12.09 -10.93 15.55
C GLU A 317 -10.75 -11.54 15.99
N GLY A 318 -10.28 -11.17 17.17
CA GLY A 318 -9.06 -11.73 17.76
C GLY A 318 -7.74 -11.24 17.16
N VAL A 319 -7.78 -10.34 16.18
CA VAL A 319 -6.59 -9.76 15.55
C VAL A 319 -6.66 -8.24 15.60
N ILE A 320 -5.62 -7.61 16.14
CA ILE A 320 -5.50 -6.14 16.08
C ILE A 320 -4.83 -5.78 14.75
N VAL A 321 -5.55 -5.04 13.93
CA VAL A 321 -5.07 -4.52 12.64
C VAL A 321 -4.90 -3.01 12.75
N ALA A 322 -3.75 -2.51 12.30
CA ALA A 322 -3.52 -1.09 12.11
C ALA A 322 -3.62 -0.76 10.61
N GLY A 323 -4.36 0.28 10.24
CA GLY A 323 -4.52 0.58 8.82
C GLY A 323 -5.16 1.93 8.55
N LYS A 324 -5.32 2.26 7.27
CA LYS A 324 -5.90 3.52 6.80
C LYS A 324 -6.72 3.31 5.54
N THR A 325 -7.94 3.80 5.56
CA THR A 325 -8.78 3.94 4.37
C THR A 325 -8.30 5.10 3.50
N GLY A 326 -8.47 4.97 2.20
CA GLY A 326 -8.29 6.05 1.25
C GLY A 326 -9.45 6.06 0.25
N THR A 327 -9.94 7.24 -0.05
CA THR A 327 -10.84 7.52 -1.16
C THR A 327 -10.20 8.64 -1.94
N ALA A 328 -9.88 8.39 -3.20
CA ALA A 328 -9.14 9.33 -4.01
C ALA A 328 -10.00 9.80 -5.19
N GLU A 329 -10.38 11.07 -5.16
CA GLU A 329 -11.20 11.69 -6.18
C GLU A 329 -10.50 11.68 -7.54
N VAL A 330 -11.22 11.23 -8.57
CA VAL A 330 -10.69 11.15 -9.94
C VAL A 330 -11.09 12.33 -10.80
N GLY A 331 -12.13 13.09 -10.42
CA GLY A 331 -12.60 14.28 -11.13
C GLY A 331 -13.04 14.01 -12.57
N ILE A 332 -13.46 12.78 -12.88
CA ILE A 332 -13.95 12.39 -14.20
C ILE A 332 -15.46 12.54 -14.24
N GLU A 333 -15.94 13.31 -15.18
CA GLU A 333 -17.37 13.41 -15.48
C GLU A 333 -17.71 12.51 -16.68
N ARG A 334 -18.79 11.72 -16.55
CA ARG A 334 -19.28 10.90 -17.66
C ARG A 334 -19.83 11.79 -18.77
N LYS A 335 -19.40 11.51 -20.00
CA LYS A 335 -19.92 12.18 -21.19
C LYS A 335 -20.95 11.30 -21.89
N GLU A 336 -21.86 11.93 -22.64
CA GLU A 336 -22.79 11.19 -23.49
C GLU A 336 -22.01 10.40 -24.56
N GLY A 337 -22.24 9.06 -24.58
CA GLY A 337 -21.53 8.14 -25.47
C GLY A 337 -20.32 7.41 -24.86
N ASP A 338 -19.96 7.67 -23.59
CA ASP A 338 -18.95 6.91 -22.90
C ASP A 338 -19.39 5.43 -22.73
N GLU A 339 -18.47 4.51 -22.94
CA GLU A 339 -18.72 3.08 -22.75
C GLU A 339 -19.05 2.77 -21.29
N VAL A 340 -20.12 2.05 -21.09
CA VAL A 340 -20.54 1.58 -19.75
C VAL A 340 -20.14 0.12 -19.62
N ILE A 341 -19.21 -0.16 -18.72
CA ILE A 341 -18.83 -1.51 -18.34
C ILE A 341 -19.67 -1.90 -17.11
N GLU A 342 -20.40 -2.99 -17.21
CA GLU A 342 -21.19 -3.48 -16.09
C GLU A 342 -20.31 -3.74 -14.86
N GLY A 343 -20.64 -3.08 -13.75
CA GLY A 343 -19.91 -3.21 -12.48
C GLY A 343 -18.64 -2.35 -12.38
N TRP A 344 -18.34 -1.48 -13.37
CA TRP A 344 -17.22 -0.55 -13.31
C TRP A 344 -17.63 0.85 -13.82
N ASP A 345 -17.52 1.84 -12.97
CA ASP A 345 -17.88 3.23 -13.27
C ASP A 345 -16.68 4.16 -13.11
N VAL A 346 -16.19 4.67 -14.24
CA VAL A 346 -15.00 5.56 -14.29
C VAL A 346 -15.16 6.84 -13.48
N THR A 347 -16.39 7.23 -13.13
CA THR A 347 -16.66 8.45 -12.34
C THR A 347 -16.53 8.21 -10.84
N GLN A 348 -16.48 6.94 -10.41
CA GLN A 348 -16.26 6.61 -9.02
C GLN A 348 -14.80 6.88 -8.62
N ASP A 349 -14.60 7.22 -7.37
CA ASP A 349 -13.29 7.44 -6.78
C ASP A 349 -12.48 6.15 -6.70
N HIS A 350 -11.16 6.27 -6.59
CA HIS A 350 -10.32 5.11 -6.31
C HIS A 350 -10.41 4.75 -4.83
N ALA A 351 -10.73 3.49 -4.55
CA ALA A 351 -10.80 2.95 -3.20
C ALA A 351 -9.47 2.33 -2.78
N TRP A 352 -8.95 2.74 -1.62
CA TRP A 352 -7.72 2.24 -1.04
C TRP A 352 -7.94 1.74 0.38
N PHE A 353 -7.19 0.72 0.74
CA PHE A 353 -6.90 0.39 2.13
C PHE A 353 -5.46 -0.10 2.24
N ALA A 354 -4.72 0.42 3.20
CA ALA A 354 -3.40 -0.04 3.55
C ALA A 354 -3.39 -0.42 5.03
N GLY A 355 -2.99 -1.65 5.34
CA GLY A 355 -2.99 -2.13 6.73
C GLY A 355 -1.91 -3.16 6.99
N TYR A 356 -1.60 -3.37 8.27
CA TYR A 356 -0.65 -4.36 8.73
C TYR A 356 -1.14 -5.05 10.02
N ALA A 357 -0.69 -6.26 10.22
CA ALA A 357 -1.09 -7.11 11.33
C ALA A 357 -0.03 -8.17 11.69
N PRO A 358 -0.08 -8.71 12.95
CA PRO A 358 -0.76 -8.14 14.11
C PRO A 358 -0.21 -6.75 14.43
N ALA A 359 -0.99 -5.85 15.03
CA ALA A 359 -0.50 -4.49 15.26
C ALA A 359 0.62 -4.42 16.30
N ASP A 360 0.61 -5.28 17.31
CA ASP A 360 1.59 -5.38 18.40
C ASP A 360 2.93 -6.00 17.99
N ASP A 361 2.93 -6.92 17.01
CA ASP A 361 4.13 -7.52 16.40
C ASP A 361 3.92 -7.71 14.90
N PRO A 362 4.06 -6.65 14.08
CA PRO A 362 3.67 -6.69 12.68
C PRO A 362 4.48 -7.68 11.85
N GLU A 363 3.76 -8.61 11.19
CA GLU A 363 4.33 -9.63 10.31
C GLU A 363 4.05 -9.34 8.84
N ILE A 364 2.83 -8.91 8.52
CA ILE A 364 2.36 -8.69 7.15
C ILE A 364 1.81 -7.28 6.99
N VAL A 365 2.16 -6.65 5.88
CA VAL A 365 1.48 -5.46 5.35
C VAL A 365 0.72 -5.86 4.10
N VAL A 366 -0.52 -5.42 3.99
CA VAL A 366 -1.37 -5.63 2.82
C VAL A 366 -1.95 -4.30 2.37
N VAL A 367 -1.83 -4.04 1.07
CA VAL A 367 -2.42 -2.85 0.44
C VAL A 367 -3.29 -3.28 -0.72
N ALA A 368 -4.51 -2.78 -0.76
CA ALA A 368 -5.43 -2.95 -1.86
C ALA A 368 -5.83 -1.61 -2.47
N LEU A 369 -5.85 -1.59 -3.79
CA LEU A 369 -6.45 -0.55 -4.61
C LEU A 369 -7.55 -1.17 -5.46
N VAL A 370 -8.75 -0.60 -5.41
CA VAL A 370 -9.82 -0.86 -6.38
C VAL A 370 -10.01 0.41 -7.21
N ALA A 371 -9.58 0.37 -8.46
CA ALA A 371 -9.72 1.51 -9.35
C ALA A 371 -11.20 1.77 -9.63
N HIS A 372 -11.63 3.01 -9.40
CA HIS A 372 -13.05 3.39 -9.51
C HIS A 372 -13.99 2.54 -8.65
N GLY A 373 -13.48 2.13 -7.46
CA GLY A 373 -14.21 1.27 -6.52
C GLY A 373 -15.09 2.04 -5.53
N GLY A 374 -15.05 3.36 -5.54
CA GLY A 374 -15.80 4.21 -4.61
C GLY A 374 -15.10 4.37 -3.26
N VAL A 375 -15.75 3.97 -2.18
CA VAL A 375 -15.28 4.19 -0.80
C VAL A 375 -14.25 3.13 -0.40
N GLY A 376 -13.14 3.55 0.18
CA GLY A 376 -12.05 2.66 0.59
C GLY A 376 -12.47 1.62 1.64
N ALA A 377 -13.32 2.00 2.59
CA ALA A 377 -13.86 1.09 3.61
C ALA A 377 -14.67 -0.05 2.99
N ASP A 378 -15.50 0.25 1.97
CA ASP A 378 -16.45 -0.71 1.41
C ASP A 378 -15.82 -1.62 0.35
N ALA A 379 -14.83 -1.12 -0.40
CA ALA A 379 -14.29 -1.84 -1.54
C ALA A 379 -12.89 -2.42 -1.31
N ALA A 380 -12.02 -1.72 -0.58
CA ALA A 380 -10.62 -2.12 -0.39
C ALA A 380 -10.33 -2.75 0.97
N ALA A 381 -10.94 -2.26 2.06
CA ALA A 381 -10.72 -2.81 3.39
C ALA A 381 -11.12 -4.29 3.51
N PRO A 382 -12.28 -4.76 2.98
CA PRO A 382 -12.64 -6.18 3.04
C PRO A 382 -11.61 -7.08 2.35
N ILE A 383 -10.98 -6.61 1.25
CA ILE A 383 -9.94 -7.36 0.55
C ILE A 383 -8.72 -7.55 1.45
N VAL A 384 -8.25 -6.46 2.06
CA VAL A 384 -7.07 -6.48 2.94
C VAL A 384 -7.33 -7.34 4.17
N MET A 385 -8.48 -7.17 4.82
CA MET A 385 -8.85 -7.97 6.00
C MET A 385 -8.90 -9.47 5.69
N ARG A 386 -9.45 -9.85 4.55
CA ARG A 386 -9.50 -11.25 4.11
C ARG A 386 -8.10 -11.85 3.87
N VAL A 387 -7.19 -11.08 3.27
CA VAL A 387 -5.82 -11.53 3.03
C VAL A 387 -5.06 -11.68 4.35
N ILE A 388 -5.22 -10.73 5.28
CA ILE A 388 -4.61 -10.78 6.61
C ILE A 388 -5.14 -11.99 7.41
N ASP A 389 -6.46 -12.18 7.44
CA ASP A 389 -7.11 -13.29 8.15
C ASP A 389 -6.60 -14.64 7.65
N HIS A 390 -6.55 -14.83 6.32
CA HIS A 390 -6.01 -16.06 5.73
C HIS A 390 -4.56 -16.29 6.09
N TYR A 391 -3.71 -15.26 6.01
CA TYR A 391 -2.29 -15.37 6.34
C TYR A 391 -2.05 -15.78 7.79
N LEU A 392 -2.74 -15.14 8.72
CA LEU A 392 -2.60 -15.45 10.16
C LEU A 392 -3.24 -16.78 10.53
N GLY A 393 -4.39 -17.12 9.94
CA GLY A 393 -5.08 -18.40 10.14
C GLY A 393 -4.27 -19.59 9.62
N SER A 394 -3.61 -19.46 8.47
CA SER A 394 -2.73 -20.50 7.91
C SER A 394 -1.50 -20.73 8.79
N LYS A 395 -0.91 -19.69 9.36
CA LYS A 395 0.22 -19.81 10.31
C LYS A 395 -0.18 -20.51 11.62
N GLY A 396 -1.38 -20.22 12.13
CA GLY A 396 -1.91 -20.91 13.31
C GLY A 396 -2.05 -22.42 13.11
N ALA A 397 -2.54 -22.84 11.94
CA ALA A 397 -2.70 -24.24 11.57
C ALA A 397 -1.35 -24.98 11.37
N GLU A 398 -0.33 -24.28 10.89
CA GLU A 398 0.99 -24.86 10.67
C GLU A 398 1.86 -24.92 11.95
N SER A 399 1.56 -24.12 12.97
CA SER A 399 2.24 -24.21 14.28
C SER A 399 1.89 -25.50 15.04
N GLU A 400 0.80 -26.18 14.68
CA GLU A 400 0.41 -27.49 15.22
C GLU A 400 1.04 -28.70 14.48
N SER A 401 1.58 -28.51 13.26
CA SER A 401 2.31 -29.53 12.51
C SER A 401 3.76 -29.07 12.33
N GLU A 402 4.71 -29.80 12.93
CA GLU A 402 6.16 -29.55 12.89
C GLU A 402 6.65 -28.98 11.54
N ARG A 403 6.89 -27.65 11.49
CA ARG A 403 7.64 -27.04 10.39
C ARG A 403 9.13 -27.27 10.59
N PRO A 404 9.89 -27.67 9.55
CA PRO A 404 11.32 -27.52 9.59
C PRO A 404 11.61 -26.00 9.72
N ARG A 405 12.24 -25.59 10.80
CA ARG A 405 12.73 -24.23 10.97
C ARG A 405 13.58 -23.89 9.74
N ALA A 406 13.12 -22.89 8.96
CA ALA A 406 13.94 -22.35 7.88
C ALA A 406 15.31 -21.93 8.47
N PRO A 407 16.43 -22.28 7.83
CA PRO A 407 17.73 -21.86 8.30
C PRO A 407 17.82 -20.33 8.18
N GLY A 408 17.95 -19.65 9.31
CA GLY A 408 18.17 -18.22 9.41
C GLY A 408 16.91 -17.46 9.83
N VAL A 409 16.62 -17.44 11.12
CA VAL A 409 15.90 -16.32 11.72
C VAL A 409 16.70 -15.07 11.35
N PRO A 410 16.11 -14.05 10.67
CA PRO A 410 16.81 -12.80 10.46
C PRO A 410 17.29 -12.29 11.83
N PRO A 411 18.44 -11.63 11.91
CA PRO A 411 18.88 -11.03 13.15
C PRO A 411 17.78 -10.11 13.68
N PRO A 412 17.61 -9.97 15.00
CA PRO A 412 16.66 -9.04 15.57
C PRO A 412 16.89 -7.66 14.93
N LEU A 413 15.80 -6.91 14.69
CA LEU A 413 15.90 -5.57 14.12
C LEU A 413 16.90 -4.75 14.97
N PRO A 414 17.72 -3.91 14.35
CA PRO A 414 18.61 -3.03 15.10
C PRO A 414 17.78 -2.25 16.14
N GLY A 415 18.06 -2.46 17.43
CA GLY A 415 17.32 -1.90 18.56
C GLY A 415 16.46 -2.91 19.37
N GLU A 416 16.14 -4.08 18.87
CA GLU A 416 15.41 -5.11 19.67
C GLU A 416 16.26 -5.66 20.80
N GLU A 417 17.57 -5.87 20.58
CA GLU A 417 18.50 -6.28 21.64
C GLU A 417 18.61 -5.23 22.76
N ALA A 418 18.48 -3.95 22.42
CA ALA A 418 18.48 -2.88 23.40
C ALA A 418 17.21 -2.89 24.26
N ARG A 419 16.03 -3.11 23.62
CA ARG A 419 14.75 -3.21 24.34
C ARG A 419 14.64 -4.45 25.20
N GLN A 420 15.16 -5.60 24.73
CA GLN A 420 15.20 -6.81 25.56
C GLN A 420 16.11 -6.62 26.78
N ARG A 421 17.27 -5.99 26.65
CA ARG A 421 18.15 -5.68 27.78
C ARG A 421 17.53 -4.67 28.76
N GLU A 422 16.78 -3.68 28.27
CA GLU A 422 16.05 -2.73 29.12
C GLU A 422 14.89 -3.41 29.85
N ALA A 423 14.15 -4.31 29.20
CA ALA A 423 13.11 -5.11 29.82
C ALA A 423 13.65 -6.09 30.89
N GLU A 424 14.74 -6.78 30.58
CA GLU A 424 15.42 -7.68 31.54
C GLU A 424 16.01 -6.91 32.74
N MET A 425 16.43 -5.65 32.55
CA MET A 425 16.90 -4.79 33.65
C MET A 425 15.74 -4.21 34.49
N ALA A 426 14.55 -4.08 33.89
CA ALA A 426 13.35 -3.60 34.62
C ALA A 426 12.70 -4.70 35.46
N ASP A 427 12.75 -5.96 35.02
CA ASP A 427 12.23 -7.12 35.79
C ASP A 427 13.19 -7.64 36.88
N GLY A 428 14.39 -7.10 36.94
CA GLY A 428 15.42 -7.45 37.94
C GLY A 428 15.57 -6.48 39.12
N LEU A 429 14.68 -5.50 39.26
CA LEU A 429 14.54 -4.57 40.39
C LEU A 429 13.20 -4.77 41.06
#